data_08041ca1727350da4002e3c8a7cc176a
#
_entry.id   08041ca1727350da4002e3c8a7cc176a
#
_cell.length_a   1.000
_cell.length_b   1.000
_cell.length_c   1.000
_cell.angle_alpha   90.00
_cell.angle_beta   90.00
_cell.angle_gamma   90.00
#
_symmetry.space_group_name_H-M   'P 1'
#
loop_
_entity.id
_entity.type
_entity.pdbx_description
1 polymer ?
#
loop_
_entity_poly.entity_id
_entity_poly.type
_entity_poly.pdbx_seq_one_letter_code
_entity_poly.pdbx_strand_id
1 'polypeptide(L)'
;MAELDVILKSINLMEYTMTITSNRKRYPVKHSILIKRIQNCCMDIYEYLLDANRLKLETSKSERLELQTKAISCCDKISCYIELSMKLNLIGTNTVSYWQKQIDDIKYMTIAWRSKDKQR
;
A
#
# COMPACT_ATOMS: atom_id res chain seq x y z
N MET A 1 0.55 18.08 6.96
CA MET A 1 1.21 17.16 7.87
C MET A 1 1.53 15.86 7.14
N ALA A 2 2.72 15.33 7.37
CA ALA A 2 3.22 14.14 6.65
C ALA A 2 2.31 12.93 6.83
N GLU A 3 1.77 12.72 8.04
CA GLU A 3 0.86 11.61 8.34
C GLU A 3 -0.43 11.68 7.52
N LEU A 4 -0.98 12.88 7.39
CA LEU A 4 -2.19 13.08 6.59
C LEU A 4 -1.89 12.87 5.12
N ASP A 5 -0.74 13.34 4.64
CA ASP A 5 -0.34 13.18 3.24
C ASP A 5 -0.21 11.71 2.85
N VAL A 6 0.39 10.88 3.72
CA VAL A 6 0.55 9.46 3.41
C VAL A 6 -0.79 8.73 3.39
N ILE A 7 -1.72 9.13 4.27
CA ILE A 7 -3.07 8.57 4.28
C ILE A 7 -3.81 8.93 2.99
N LEU A 8 -3.72 10.19 2.56
CA LEU A 8 -4.34 10.64 1.30
C LEU A 8 -3.74 9.89 0.09
N LYS A 9 -2.43 9.68 0.08
CA LYS A 9 -1.78 8.90 -0.97
C LYS A 9 -2.26 7.45 -0.99
N SER A 10 -2.53 6.88 0.19
CA SER A 10 -3.04 5.51 0.26
C SER A 10 -4.47 5.40 -0.29
N ILE A 11 -5.29 6.43 -0.14
CA ILE A 11 -6.61 6.49 -0.74
C ILE A 11 -6.50 6.54 -2.28
N ASN A 12 -5.58 7.36 -2.78
CA ASN A 12 -5.33 7.43 -4.22
C ASN A 12 -4.82 6.10 -4.78
N LEU A 13 -3.98 5.41 -4.02
CA LEU A 13 -3.51 4.07 -4.40
C LEU A 13 -4.68 3.08 -4.47
N MET A 14 -5.61 3.12 -3.51
CA MET A 14 -6.79 2.26 -3.53
C MET A 14 -7.62 2.50 -4.78
N GLU A 15 -7.88 3.76 -5.11
CA GLU A 15 -8.67 4.11 -6.30
C GLU A 15 -8.01 3.58 -7.57
N TYR A 16 -6.73 3.82 -7.73
CA TYR A 16 -5.99 3.35 -8.91
C TYR A 16 -5.98 1.82 -8.98
N THR A 17 -5.71 1.17 -7.86
CA THR A 17 -5.66 -0.29 -7.76
C THR A 17 -7.00 -0.93 -8.12
N MET A 18 -8.10 -0.40 -7.57
CA MET A 18 -9.44 -0.93 -7.87
C MET A 18 -9.78 -0.75 -9.35
N THR A 19 -9.43 0.40 -9.93
CA THR A 19 -9.67 0.67 -11.35
C THR A 19 -8.93 -0.32 -12.24
N ILE A 20 -7.66 -0.56 -11.98
CA ILE A 20 -6.84 -1.49 -12.78
C ILE A 20 -7.35 -2.93 -12.62
N THR A 21 -7.53 -3.38 -11.39
CA THR A 21 -7.88 -4.79 -11.12
C THR A 21 -9.31 -5.15 -11.48
N SER A 22 -10.19 -4.15 -11.64
CA SER A 22 -11.56 -4.37 -12.09
C SER A 22 -11.67 -4.47 -13.62
N ASN A 23 -10.62 -4.14 -14.34
CA ASN A 23 -10.60 -4.23 -15.80
C ASN A 23 -10.41 -5.70 -16.21
N ARG A 24 -11.48 -6.34 -16.70
CA ARG A 24 -11.49 -7.78 -17.02
C ARG A 24 -10.65 -8.13 -18.26
N LYS A 25 -10.30 -7.15 -19.08
CA LYS A 25 -9.36 -7.37 -20.19
C LYS A 25 -7.94 -7.57 -19.68
N ARG A 26 -7.56 -6.85 -18.60
CA ARG A 26 -6.23 -6.95 -17.99
C ARG A 26 -6.19 -8.05 -16.94
N TYR A 27 -7.23 -8.09 -16.07
CA TYR A 27 -7.32 -9.04 -14.96
C TYR A 27 -8.55 -9.93 -15.12
N PRO A 28 -8.44 -11.01 -15.94
CA PRO A 28 -9.54 -11.96 -16.12
C PRO A 28 -9.89 -12.69 -14.82
N VAL A 29 -11.11 -13.20 -14.75
CA VAL A 29 -11.66 -13.90 -13.57
C VAL A 29 -10.79 -15.07 -13.12
N LYS A 30 -10.10 -15.73 -14.07
CA LYS A 30 -9.20 -16.86 -13.73
C LYS A 30 -8.07 -16.46 -12.77
N HIS A 31 -7.78 -15.16 -12.65
CA HIS A 31 -6.78 -14.63 -11.73
C HIS A 31 -7.41 -14.03 -10.47
N SER A 32 -8.61 -14.47 -10.10
CA SER A 32 -9.35 -13.91 -8.97
C SER A 32 -8.59 -13.93 -7.65
N ILE A 33 -7.77 -14.96 -7.41
CA ILE A 33 -6.97 -15.03 -6.17
C ILE A 33 -5.95 -13.90 -6.14
N LEU A 34 -5.24 -13.68 -7.25
CA LEU A 34 -4.27 -12.59 -7.37
C LEU A 34 -4.95 -11.23 -7.21
N ILE A 35 -6.08 -11.04 -7.86
CA ILE A 35 -6.87 -9.81 -7.76
C ILE A 35 -7.21 -9.51 -6.31
N LYS A 36 -7.74 -10.50 -5.59
CA LYS A 36 -8.13 -10.34 -4.18
C LYS A 36 -6.93 -10.00 -3.29
N ARG A 37 -5.79 -10.65 -3.51
CA ARG A 37 -4.59 -10.38 -2.73
C ARG A 37 -4.09 -8.97 -2.94
N ILE A 38 -4.08 -8.50 -4.18
CA ILE A 38 -3.69 -7.12 -4.50
C ILE A 38 -4.63 -6.13 -3.83
N GLN A 39 -5.94 -6.33 -3.97
CA GLN A 39 -6.94 -5.44 -3.40
C GLN A 39 -6.86 -5.43 -1.88
N ASN A 40 -6.73 -6.59 -1.24
CA ASN A 40 -6.64 -6.68 0.21
C ASN A 40 -5.37 -6.03 0.75
N CYS A 41 -4.22 -6.25 0.13
CA CYS A 41 -2.98 -5.58 0.55
C CYS A 41 -3.10 -4.06 0.46
N CYS A 42 -3.73 -3.58 -0.59
CA CYS A 42 -3.94 -2.15 -0.80
C CYS A 42 -4.83 -1.56 0.29
N MET A 43 -5.93 -2.22 0.61
CA MET A 43 -6.85 -1.78 1.67
C MET A 43 -6.20 -1.86 3.04
N ASP A 44 -5.40 -2.89 3.29
CA ASP A 44 -4.68 -3.06 4.55
C ASP A 44 -3.67 -1.93 4.77
N ILE A 45 -2.99 -1.48 3.73
CA ILE A 45 -2.08 -0.32 3.83
C ILE A 45 -2.82 0.88 4.39
N TYR A 46 -3.95 1.22 3.79
CA TYR A 46 -4.76 2.34 4.25
C TYR A 46 -5.20 2.15 5.70
N GLU A 47 -5.73 0.98 6.04
CA GLU A 47 -6.26 0.71 7.38
C GLU A 47 -5.17 0.78 8.45
N TYR A 48 -4.01 0.20 8.19
CA TYR A 48 -2.88 0.27 9.13
C TYR A 48 -2.39 1.71 9.33
N LEU A 49 -2.30 2.50 8.26
CA LEU A 49 -1.88 3.89 8.37
C LEU A 49 -2.90 4.72 9.14
N LEU A 50 -4.18 4.51 8.88
CA LEU A 50 -5.25 5.21 9.57
C LEU A 50 -5.25 4.86 11.06
N ASP A 51 -5.16 3.58 11.39
CA ASP A 51 -5.13 3.11 12.77
C ASP A 51 -3.90 3.63 13.51
N ALA A 52 -2.73 3.62 12.87
CA ALA A 52 -1.51 4.18 13.45
C ALA A 52 -1.69 5.66 13.79
N ASN A 53 -2.29 6.42 12.87
CA ASN A 53 -2.49 7.86 13.08
C ASN A 53 -3.48 8.18 14.21
N ARG A 54 -4.38 7.25 14.53
CA ARG A 54 -5.35 7.42 15.62
C ARG A 54 -4.75 7.15 17.01
N LEU A 55 -3.66 6.40 17.06
CA LEU A 55 -3.00 6.06 18.33
C LEU A 55 -2.15 7.24 18.81
N LYS A 56 -2.23 7.53 20.10
CA LYS A 56 -1.43 8.59 20.71
C LYS A 56 -0.02 8.10 20.97
N LEU A 57 0.95 8.91 20.59
CA LEU A 57 2.37 8.58 20.77
C LEU A 57 2.70 8.40 22.27
N GLU A 58 2.12 9.22 23.14
CA GLU A 58 2.41 9.22 24.59
C GLU A 58 2.00 7.93 25.26
N THR A 59 0.92 7.29 24.81
CA THR A 59 0.34 6.12 25.49
C THR A 59 0.47 4.83 24.71
N SER A 60 0.64 4.91 23.37
CA SER A 60 0.54 3.74 22.49
C SER A 60 1.64 3.69 21.44
N LYS A 61 2.83 4.16 21.80
CA LYS A 61 3.96 4.26 20.87
C LYS A 61 4.29 2.91 20.22
N SER A 62 4.37 1.86 21.03
CA SER A 62 4.74 0.51 20.54
C SER A 62 3.75 0.00 19.50
N GLU A 63 2.45 0.12 19.77
CA GLU A 63 1.39 -0.28 18.85
C GLU A 63 1.43 0.54 17.55
N ARG A 64 1.64 1.86 17.69
CA ARG A 64 1.72 2.78 16.56
C ARG A 64 2.87 2.40 15.63
N LEU A 65 4.05 2.10 16.19
CA LEU A 65 5.22 1.67 15.41
C LEU A 65 4.97 0.33 14.73
N GLU A 66 4.29 -0.59 15.41
CA GLU A 66 3.95 -1.89 14.83
C GLU A 66 3.02 -1.77 13.64
N LEU A 67 2.00 -0.91 13.72
CA LEU A 67 1.08 -0.67 12.61
C LEU A 67 1.78 -0.05 11.41
N GLN A 68 2.72 0.86 11.65
CA GLN A 68 3.54 1.42 10.57
C GLN A 68 4.39 0.33 9.90
N THR A 69 4.95 -0.58 10.67
CA THR A 69 5.71 -1.71 10.13
C THR A 69 4.82 -2.62 9.29
N LYS A 70 3.60 -2.88 9.74
CA LYS A 70 2.64 -3.69 8.98
C LYS A 70 2.28 -3.04 7.65
N ALA A 71 2.10 -1.72 7.63
CA ALA A 71 1.84 -0.99 6.40
C ALA A 71 3.00 -1.11 5.42
N ILE A 72 4.23 -0.99 5.90
CA ILE A 72 5.44 -1.16 5.08
C ILE A 72 5.51 -2.58 4.51
N SER A 73 5.21 -3.57 5.31
CA SER A 73 5.17 -4.97 4.87
C SER A 73 4.15 -5.19 3.76
N CYS A 74 2.97 -4.58 3.88
CA CYS A 74 1.94 -4.66 2.84
C CYS A 74 2.39 -3.98 1.55
N CYS A 75 3.14 -2.88 1.64
CA CYS A 75 3.72 -2.24 0.46
C CYS A 75 4.65 -3.21 -0.28
N ASP A 76 5.48 -3.93 0.44
CA ASP A 76 6.38 -4.92 -0.17
C ASP A 76 5.61 -6.07 -0.81
N LYS A 77 4.56 -6.55 -0.16
CA LYS A 77 3.73 -7.64 -0.69
C LYS A 77 3.01 -7.23 -1.97
N ILE A 78 2.36 -6.07 -1.98
CA ILE A 78 1.64 -5.62 -3.18
C ILE A 78 2.61 -5.38 -4.32
N SER A 79 3.79 -4.86 -4.03
CA SER A 79 4.84 -4.66 -5.03
C SER A 79 5.21 -5.98 -5.72
N CYS A 80 5.35 -7.06 -4.96
CA CYS A 80 5.63 -8.39 -5.51
C CYS A 80 4.47 -8.91 -6.37
N TYR A 81 3.23 -8.69 -5.97
CA TYR A 81 2.07 -9.11 -6.75
C TYR A 81 1.93 -8.34 -8.07
N ILE A 82 2.34 -7.07 -8.08
CA ILE A 82 2.35 -6.27 -9.31
C ILE A 82 3.42 -6.83 -10.27
N GLU A 83 4.58 -7.17 -9.74
CA GLU A 83 5.63 -7.78 -10.53
C GLU A 83 5.19 -9.12 -11.12
N LEU A 84 4.49 -9.94 -10.33
CA LEU A 84 3.88 -11.17 -10.82
C LEU A 84 2.88 -10.89 -11.93
N SER A 85 2.06 -9.85 -11.78
CA SER A 85 1.09 -9.45 -12.81
C SER A 85 1.77 -9.11 -14.13
N MET A 86 2.94 -8.45 -14.07
CA MET A 86 3.72 -8.15 -15.26
C MET A 86 4.26 -9.44 -15.91
N LYS A 87 4.78 -10.34 -15.10
CA LYS A 87 5.30 -11.63 -15.60
C LYS A 87 4.22 -12.50 -16.24
N LEU A 88 2.97 -12.36 -15.75
CA LEU A 88 1.81 -13.04 -16.33
C LEU A 88 1.25 -12.30 -17.56
N ASN A 89 1.89 -11.23 -17.98
CA ASN A 89 1.48 -10.39 -19.11
C ASN A 89 0.09 -9.76 -18.94
N LEU A 90 -0.31 -9.46 -17.70
CA LEU A 90 -1.59 -8.82 -17.41
C LEU A 90 -1.52 -7.30 -17.61
N ILE A 91 -0.36 -6.72 -17.33
CA ILE A 91 -0.10 -5.27 -17.41
C ILE A 91 1.26 -5.01 -18.04
N GLY A 92 1.40 -3.84 -18.66
CA GLY A 92 2.64 -3.43 -19.31
C GLY A 92 3.57 -2.65 -18.37
N THR A 93 4.76 -2.36 -18.85
CA THR A 93 5.81 -1.70 -18.06
C THR A 93 5.42 -0.31 -17.57
N ASN A 94 4.69 0.46 -18.38
CA ASN A 94 4.27 1.80 -17.97
C ASN A 94 3.31 1.76 -16.78
N THR A 95 2.36 0.83 -16.81
CA THR A 95 1.41 0.64 -15.70
C THR A 95 2.15 0.19 -14.45
N VAL A 96 3.08 -0.76 -14.59
CA VAL A 96 3.91 -1.24 -13.48
C VAL A 96 4.70 -0.09 -12.86
N SER A 97 5.38 0.70 -13.68
CA SER A 97 6.21 1.82 -13.19
C SER A 97 5.39 2.84 -12.42
N TYR A 98 4.23 3.21 -12.94
CA TYR A 98 3.36 4.19 -12.29
C TYR A 98 2.79 3.64 -10.96
N TRP A 99 2.35 2.40 -10.97
CA TRP A 99 1.81 1.73 -9.78
C TRP A 99 2.88 1.58 -8.69
N GLN A 100 4.07 1.08 -9.07
CA GLN A 100 5.20 0.91 -8.15
C GLN A 100 5.65 2.24 -7.55
N LYS A 101 5.64 3.30 -8.34
CA LYS A 101 5.99 4.64 -7.84
C LYS A 101 5.05 5.09 -6.73
N GLN A 102 3.75 4.89 -6.89
CA GLN A 102 2.77 5.23 -5.86
C GLN A 102 3.02 4.44 -4.58
N ILE A 103 3.32 3.15 -4.71
CA ILE A 103 3.59 2.27 -3.56
C ILE A 103 4.88 2.70 -2.87
N ASP A 104 5.94 2.98 -3.62
CA ASP A 104 7.22 3.42 -3.07
C ASP A 104 7.09 4.74 -2.33
N ASP A 105 6.33 5.69 -2.85
CA ASP A 105 6.07 6.96 -2.18
C ASP A 105 5.46 6.73 -0.79
N ILE A 106 4.44 5.86 -0.72
CA ILE A 106 3.80 5.52 0.55
C ILE A 106 4.77 4.81 1.49
N LYS A 107 5.50 3.84 0.98
CA LYS A 107 6.47 3.07 1.76
C LYS A 107 7.51 3.98 2.41
N TYR A 108 8.15 4.84 1.63
CA TYR A 108 9.22 5.69 2.13
C TYR A 108 8.71 6.81 3.04
N MET A 109 7.52 7.34 2.77
CA MET A 109 6.88 8.29 3.69
C MET A 109 6.56 7.63 5.04
N THR A 110 6.10 6.38 5.02
CA THR A 110 5.81 5.63 6.24
C THR A 110 7.08 5.32 7.01
N ILE A 111 8.15 4.93 6.33
CA ILE A 111 9.47 4.70 6.95
C ILE A 111 9.95 5.97 7.65
N ALA A 112 9.85 7.11 6.98
CA ALA A 112 10.25 8.40 7.55
C ALA A 112 9.41 8.76 8.78
N TRP A 113 8.09 8.58 8.68
CA TRP A 113 7.18 8.83 9.79
C TRP A 113 7.50 7.93 10.98
N ARG A 114 7.70 6.65 10.74
CA ARG A 114 8.05 5.68 11.78
C ARG A 114 9.37 6.04 12.46
N SER A 115 10.37 6.41 11.68
CA SER A 115 11.68 6.82 12.21
C SER A 115 11.55 8.03 13.14
N LYS A 116 10.74 9.00 12.74
CA LYS A 116 10.46 10.19 13.53
C LYS A 116 9.75 9.86 14.84
N ASP A 117 8.72 9.02 14.78
CA ASP A 117 7.98 8.56 15.96
C ASP A 117 8.88 7.77 16.92
N LYS A 118 9.78 6.96 16.39
CA LYS A 118 10.71 6.17 17.18
C LYS A 118 11.66 7.03 18.00
N GLN A 119 12.02 8.19 17.49
CA GLN A 119 12.94 9.13 18.15
C GLN A 119 12.27 10.01 19.20
N ARG A 120 10.97 10.09 19.17
CA ARG A 120 10.22 10.85 20.17
C ARG A 120 10.08 10.04 21.45
#